data_c99c91ec1a54f0a69cb727b478e21525
#
_entry.id   c99c91ec1a54f0a69cb727b478e21525
#
_cell.length_a   1.000
_cell.length_b   1.000
_cell.length_c   1.000
_cell.angle_alpha   90.00
_cell.angle_beta   90.00
_cell.angle_gamma   90.00
#
_symmetry.space_group_name_H-M   'P 1'
#
loop_
_entity.id
_entity.type
_entity.pdbx_description
1 polymer ?
#
loop_
_entity_poly.entity_id
_entity_poly.type
_entity_poly.pdbx_seq_one_letter_code
_entity_poly.pdbx_strand_id
1 'polypeptide(L)'
;MFCNYTDETYHMHDYGTSTYTQGRASCDNYNTGWTEGKGNTWSHYYGGIKLCNQLLEDIMDTPANTDSEKEWKNQIIGQGYFLRAYYYHMLYSVYGRIPLIDHTYDLDSEFKEERADMDDVADFIVADCDKAAELLPTVYKDASDFGRATKGAALALKGRVLLYKASPLFGTPSREKWQAAADANKAVIDMNIYSLKQVSNSDEYADLFFDSKNPEVIFEKLYDEKGIAGSSASLVMQAPAGPGNGYEGWSTWQPTYEIVELFQNADGTPYKPAETKPFTILQTTIDPDSGEATQKEVTIQASDVNPWEGREIRLKANILYDGMLWGIRRFKP
;
A
#
# COMPACT_ATOMS: atom_id res chain seq x y z
N MET A 1 -5.75 2.99 2.47
CA MET A 1 -6.86 2.63 3.34
C MET A 1 -6.46 2.23 4.76
N PHE A 2 -5.41 1.42 4.95
CA PHE A 2 -4.92 1.06 6.30
C PHE A 2 -4.53 2.25 7.17
N CYS A 3 -4.10 3.37 6.59
CA CYS A 3 -3.81 4.61 7.31
C CYS A 3 -5.01 5.14 8.11
N ASN A 4 -6.25 4.81 7.73
CA ASN A 4 -7.45 5.19 8.49
C ASN A 4 -7.65 4.36 9.78
N TYR A 5 -6.83 3.35 9.99
CA TYR A 5 -6.86 2.52 11.20
C TYR A 5 -5.78 2.93 12.20
N THR A 6 -4.98 3.92 11.83
CA THR A 6 -3.90 4.49 12.61
C THR A 6 -4.19 5.95 12.97
N ASP A 7 -3.25 6.61 13.57
CA ASP A 7 -3.25 8.04 13.88
C ASP A 7 -2.86 8.95 12.69
N GLU A 8 -2.67 8.36 11.49
CA GLU A 8 -2.26 9.12 10.31
C GLU A 8 -3.43 9.84 9.63
N THR A 9 -4.57 9.16 9.47
CA THR A 9 -5.71 9.72 8.75
C THR A 9 -7.04 9.40 9.41
N TYR A 10 -8.00 10.30 9.21
CA TYR A 10 -9.40 10.11 9.57
C TYR A 10 -10.24 9.90 8.30
N HIS A 11 -11.13 8.90 8.33
CA HIS A 11 -12.06 8.64 7.26
C HIS A 11 -13.41 9.35 7.54
N MET A 12 -13.79 10.30 6.71
CA MET A 12 -15.01 11.10 6.91
C MET A 12 -16.28 10.25 6.90
N HIS A 13 -16.30 9.20 6.09
CA HIS A 13 -17.42 8.25 6.01
C HIS A 13 -17.05 6.98 6.77
N ASP A 14 -17.86 6.56 7.73
CA ASP A 14 -17.61 5.35 8.50
C ASP A 14 -17.92 4.07 7.68
N TYR A 15 -17.03 3.74 6.76
CA TYR A 15 -17.10 2.47 6.02
C TYR A 15 -16.42 1.32 6.79
N GLY A 16 -16.71 1.19 8.08
CA GLY A 16 -16.17 0.15 8.95
C GLY A 16 -14.85 0.52 9.63
N THR A 17 -14.32 1.74 9.44
CA THR A 17 -13.11 2.20 10.13
C THR A 17 -13.31 2.26 11.63
N SER A 18 -14.50 2.61 12.10
CA SER A 18 -14.86 2.60 13.53
C SER A 18 -14.68 1.22 14.17
N THR A 19 -14.81 0.14 13.41
CA THR A 19 -14.56 -1.22 13.91
C THR A 19 -13.12 -1.38 14.40
N TYR A 20 -12.16 -0.79 13.70
CA TYR A 20 -10.74 -0.82 14.06
C TYR A 20 -10.40 0.18 15.16
N THR A 21 -10.79 1.43 14.99
CA THR A 21 -10.47 2.50 15.94
C THR A 21 -11.12 2.28 17.31
N GLN A 22 -12.20 1.50 17.37
CA GLN A 22 -12.87 1.09 18.61
C GLN A 22 -12.40 -0.28 19.15
N GLY A 23 -11.39 -0.90 18.53
CA GLY A 23 -10.85 -2.19 18.98
C GLY A 23 -11.81 -3.38 18.81
N ARG A 24 -12.79 -3.27 17.90
CA ARG A 24 -13.79 -4.33 17.67
C ARG A 24 -13.47 -5.22 16.47
N ALA A 25 -12.34 -4.98 15.79
CA ALA A 25 -11.92 -5.80 14.66
C ALA A 25 -11.53 -7.20 15.12
N SER A 26 -11.96 -8.21 14.34
CA SER A 26 -11.59 -9.61 14.53
C SER A 26 -11.40 -10.26 13.15
N CYS A 27 -10.87 -11.50 13.14
CA CYS A 27 -10.74 -12.25 11.88
C CYS A 27 -12.10 -12.55 11.21
N ASP A 28 -13.20 -12.52 11.95
CA ASP A 28 -14.54 -12.80 11.44
C ASP A 28 -15.22 -11.54 10.88
N ASN A 29 -14.83 -10.37 11.34
CA ASN A 29 -15.39 -9.09 10.91
C ASN A 29 -14.36 -8.16 10.27
N TYR A 30 -13.22 -8.71 9.84
CA TYR A 30 -12.22 -7.95 9.10
C TYR A 30 -12.81 -7.50 7.77
N ASN A 31 -13.04 -6.21 7.68
CA ASN A 31 -13.53 -5.57 6.47
C ASN A 31 -12.48 -4.55 6.01
N THR A 32 -11.82 -4.83 4.88
CA THR A 32 -10.87 -3.89 4.26
C THR A 32 -11.56 -2.66 3.67
N GLY A 33 -12.87 -2.54 3.86
CA GLY A 33 -13.69 -1.47 3.34
C GLY A 33 -13.92 -1.56 1.84
N TRP A 34 -14.34 -0.46 1.27
CA TRP A 34 -14.89 -0.35 -0.06
C TRP A 34 -13.96 -0.74 -1.23
N THR A 35 -12.66 -0.70 -1.02
CA THR A 35 -11.66 -0.92 -2.09
C THR A 35 -11.58 -2.36 -2.59
N GLU A 36 -12.01 -3.33 -1.81
CA GLU A 36 -11.98 -4.75 -2.22
C GLU A 36 -13.36 -5.34 -2.50
N GLY A 37 -14.35 -4.49 -2.52
CA GLY A 37 -15.65 -4.76 -3.16
C GLY A 37 -16.48 -5.88 -2.60
N LYS A 38 -16.16 -6.55 -1.48
CA LYS A 38 -17.00 -7.54 -0.82
C LYS A 38 -16.34 -8.23 0.38
N GLY A 39 -15.39 -7.58 1.05
CA GLY A 39 -15.05 -7.97 2.43
C GLY A 39 -14.39 -9.33 2.65
N ASN A 40 -13.97 -10.03 1.61
CA ASN A 40 -13.38 -11.34 1.80
C ASN A 40 -11.96 -11.44 1.22
N THR A 41 -11.04 -10.75 1.89
CA THR A 41 -9.60 -10.85 1.63
C THR A 41 -9.13 -12.31 1.64
N TRP A 42 -9.68 -13.13 2.53
CA TRP A 42 -9.38 -14.55 2.63
C TRP A 42 -9.67 -15.30 1.33
N SER A 43 -10.92 -15.29 0.88
CA SER A 43 -11.31 -16.00 -0.35
C SER A 43 -10.60 -15.46 -1.59
N HIS A 44 -10.36 -14.15 -1.65
CA HIS A 44 -9.70 -13.53 -2.78
C HIS A 44 -8.27 -14.06 -2.94
N TYR A 45 -7.47 -14.04 -1.85
CA TYR A 45 -6.08 -14.48 -1.92
C TYR A 45 -5.95 -16.00 -2.02
N TYR A 46 -6.80 -16.79 -1.35
CA TYR A 46 -6.79 -18.24 -1.57
C TYR A 46 -7.24 -18.62 -2.99
N GLY A 47 -8.13 -17.84 -3.61
CA GLY A 47 -8.44 -17.98 -5.03
C GLY A 47 -7.21 -17.76 -5.93
N GLY A 48 -6.40 -16.75 -5.60
CA GLY A 48 -5.12 -16.51 -6.28
C GLY A 48 -4.10 -17.64 -6.05
N ILE A 49 -3.98 -18.13 -4.82
CA ILE A 49 -3.10 -19.27 -4.46
C ILE A 49 -3.49 -20.52 -5.26
N LYS A 50 -4.80 -20.83 -5.34
CA LYS A 50 -5.29 -21.95 -6.16
C LYS A 50 -4.83 -21.84 -7.62
N LEU A 51 -4.95 -20.65 -8.22
CA LEU A 51 -4.51 -20.45 -9.61
C LEU A 51 -2.99 -20.58 -9.76
N CYS A 52 -2.22 -20.16 -8.76
CA CYS A 52 -0.76 -20.34 -8.77
C CYS A 52 -0.40 -21.83 -8.65
N ASN A 53 -1.06 -22.59 -7.77
CA ASN A 53 -0.83 -24.04 -7.65
C ASN A 53 -1.14 -24.76 -8.96
N GLN A 54 -2.31 -24.47 -9.56
CA GLN A 54 -2.68 -25.02 -10.86
C GLN A 54 -1.64 -24.69 -11.94
N LEU A 55 -1.20 -23.44 -12.03
CA LEU A 55 -0.15 -23.06 -12.97
C LEU A 55 1.13 -23.86 -12.75
N LEU A 56 1.58 -23.98 -11.50
CA LEU A 56 2.83 -24.65 -11.14
C LEU A 56 2.76 -26.17 -11.41
N GLU A 57 1.59 -26.81 -11.28
CA GLU A 57 1.37 -28.20 -11.65
C GLU A 57 1.34 -28.36 -13.18
N ASP A 58 0.47 -27.61 -13.88
CA ASP A 58 0.23 -27.77 -15.32
C ASP A 58 1.48 -27.42 -16.17
N ILE A 59 2.26 -26.43 -15.75
CA ILE A 59 3.43 -25.97 -16.50
C ILE A 59 4.53 -27.04 -16.56
N MET A 60 4.58 -27.94 -15.60
CA MET A 60 5.62 -28.99 -15.56
C MET A 60 5.55 -29.90 -16.78
N ASP A 61 4.37 -30.23 -17.28
CA ASP A 61 4.12 -31.07 -18.44
C ASP A 61 4.27 -30.32 -19.78
N THR A 62 4.43 -28.99 -19.74
CA THR A 62 4.61 -28.20 -20.97
C THR A 62 5.98 -28.47 -21.58
N PRO A 63 6.06 -28.95 -22.84
CA PRO A 63 7.33 -29.16 -23.49
C PRO A 63 8.15 -27.88 -23.65
N ALA A 64 9.47 -27.99 -23.49
CA ALA A 64 10.42 -26.92 -23.75
C ALA A 64 11.68 -27.52 -24.39
N ASN A 65 11.76 -27.44 -25.70
CA ASN A 65 12.76 -28.12 -26.49
C ASN A 65 13.97 -27.24 -26.81
N THR A 66 13.74 -25.95 -26.90
CA THR A 66 14.79 -24.95 -27.15
C THR A 66 15.19 -24.23 -25.87
N ASP A 67 16.35 -23.59 -25.86
CA ASP A 67 16.81 -22.80 -24.70
C ASP A 67 15.91 -21.62 -24.45
N SER A 68 15.37 -21.00 -25.50
CA SER A 68 14.39 -19.90 -25.35
C SER A 68 13.08 -20.36 -24.72
N GLU A 69 12.56 -21.54 -25.10
CA GLU A 69 11.37 -22.14 -24.49
C GLU A 69 11.61 -22.49 -23.01
N LYS A 70 12.80 -23.00 -22.69
CA LYS A 70 13.19 -23.28 -21.30
C LYS A 70 13.28 -22.00 -20.47
N GLU A 71 13.92 -20.94 -21.01
CA GLU A 71 14.00 -19.62 -20.36
C GLU A 71 12.60 -19.09 -20.12
N TRP A 72 11.72 -19.11 -21.12
CA TRP A 72 10.33 -18.68 -20.98
C TRP A 72 9.56 -19.50 -19.93
N LYS A 73 9.67 -20.84 -19.97
CA LYS A 73 9.04 -21.74 -18.99
C LYS A 73 9.51 -21.42 -17.57
N ASN A 74 10.81 -21.25 -17.37
CA ASN A 74 11.37 -20.87 -16.08
C ASN A 74 10.84 -19.52 -15.57
N GLN A 75 10.71 -18.52 -16.44
CA GLN A 75 10.13 -17.24 -16.09
C GLN A 75 8.66 -17.36 -15.66
N ILE A 76 7.86 -18.18 -16.33
CA ILE A 76 6.47 -18.42 -15.92
C ILE A 76 6.39 -19.15 -14.57
N ILE A 77 7.22 -20.15 -14.35
CA ILE A 77 7.32 -20.87 -13.06
C ILE A 77 7.72 -19.87 -11.95
N GLY A 78 8.73 -19.04 -12.21
CA GLY A 78 9.19 -18.01 -11.26
C GLY A 78 8.10 -17.00 -10.91
N GLN A 79 7.29 -16.57 -11.89
CA GLN A 79 6.14 -15.70 -11.64
C GLN A 79 5.05 -16.42 -10.82
N GLY A 80 4.81 -17.70 -11.06
CA GLY A 80 3.89 -18.52 -10.28
C GLY A 80 4.28 -18.57 -8.79
N TYR A 81 5.56 -18.86 -8.51
CA TYR A 81 6.08 -18.84 -7.15
C TYR A 81 6.02 -17.44 -6.50
N PHE A 82 6.42 -16.40 -7.23
CA PHE A 82 6.33 -15.02 -6.71
C PHE A 82 4.91 -14.62 -6.36
N LEU A 83 3.93 -14.87 -7.23
CA LEU A 83 2.53 -14.51 -6.97
C LEU A 83 1.95 -15.32 -5.81
N ARG A 84 2.31 -16.62 -5.68
CA ARG A 84 1.90 -17.44 -4.55
C ARG A 84 2.47 -16.89 -3.23
N ALA A 85 3.75 -16.58 -3.22
CA ALA A 85 4.41 -15.91 -2.09
C ALA A 85 3.73 -14.58 -1.73
N TYR A 86 3.40 -13.76 -2.72
CA TYR A 86 2.73 -12.48 -2.52
C TYR A 86 1.34 -12.66 -1.90
N TYR A 87 0.52 -13.58 -2.40
CA TYR A 87 -0.81 -13.84 -1.85
C TYR A 87 -0.74 -14.41 -0.44
N TYR A 88 0.19 -15.31 -0.17
CA TYR A 88 0.44 -15.78 1.19
C TYR A 88 0.93 -14.69 2.12
N HIS A 89 1.80 -13.77 1.66
CA HIS A 89 2.20 -12.61 2.45
C HIS A 89 1.02 -11.72 2.81
N MET A 90 0.09 -11.48 1.89
CA MET A 90 -1.11 -10.68 2.16
C MET A 90 -2.01 -11.34 3.21
N LEU A 91 -2.16 -12.65 3.18
CA LEU A 91 -2.88 -13.40 4.22
C LEU A 91 -2.11 -13.40 5.56
N TYR A 92 -0.81 -13.66 5.52
CA TYR A 92 0.06 -13.69 6.69
C TYR A 92 0.07 -12.35 7.45
N SER A 93 0.16 -11.24 6.74
CA SER A 93 0.18 -9.91 7.35
C SER A 93 -1.11 -9.54 8.09
N VAL A 94 -2.23 -10.16 7.74
CA VAL A 94 -3.56 -9.86 8.30
C VAL A 94 -4.00 -10.91 9.30
N TYR A 95 -3.85 -12.20 8.97
CA TYR A 95 -4.41 -13.31 9.75
C TYR A 95 -3.35 -14.07 10.58
N GLY A 96 -2.07 -13.82 10.35
CA GLY A 96 -0.98 -14.54 11.02
C GLY A 96 -0.93 -16.00 10.64
N ARG A 97 -1.46 -16.87 11.51
CA ARG A 97 -1.55 -18.33 11.28
C ARG A 97 -2.62 -18.65 10.25
N ILE A 98 -2.25 -19.33 9.18
CA ILE A 98 -3.11 -19.69 8.04
C ILE A 98 -2.79 -21.09 7.54
N PRO A 99 -3.73 -21.81 6.91
CA PRO A 99 -3.45 -23.05 6.18
C PRO A 99 -2.47 -22.86 5.04
N LEU A 100 -1.53 -23.77 4.90
CA LEU A 100 -0.59 -23.82 3.78
C LEU A 100 -1.08 -24.86 2.76
N ILE A 101 -1.38 -24.42 1.54
CA ILE A 101 -1.90 -25.22 0.45
C ILE A 101 -0.98 -25.00 -0.75
N ASP A 102 -0.22 -26.01 -1.13
CA ASP A 102 0.77 -25.97 -2.21
C ASP A 102 0.41 -26.84 -3.45
N HIS A 103 -0.80 -27.34 -3.45
CA HIS A 103 -1.34 -28.25 -4.48
C HIS A 103 -2.78 -27.87 -4.84
N THR A 104 -3.30 -28.49 -5.90
CA THR A 104 -4.72 -28.40 -6.26
C THR A 104 -5.54 -29.51 -5.57
N TYR A 105 -6.83 -29.27 -5.41
CA TYR A 105 -7.77 -30.25 -4.88
C TYR A 105 -8.63 -30.83 -5.97
N ASP A 106 -8.84 -32.16 -5.92
CA ASP A 106 -9.85 -32.84 -6.71
C ASP A 106 -11.27 -32.57 -6.17
N LEU A 107 -12.30 -32.88 -6.97
CA LEU A 107 -13.71 -32.65 -6.60
C LEU A 107 -14.13 -33.39 -5.32
N ASP A 108 -13.50 -34.53 -5.04
CA ASP A 108 -13.80 -35.40 -3.89
C ASP A 108 -12.84 -35.13 -2.70
N SER A 109 -11.94 -34.15 -2.80
CA SER A 109 -10.99 -33.85 -1.75
C SER A 109 -11.67 -33.23 -0.53
N GLU A 110 -11.28 -33.66 0.66
CA GLU A 110 -11.68 -33.03 1.91
C GLU A 110 -10.62 -31.98 2.33
N PHE A 111 -11.07 -30.78 2.68
CA PHE A 111 -10.21 -29.73 3.22
C PHE A 111 -9.92 -30.02 4.70
N LYS A 112 -8.69 -30.44 5.00
CA LYS A 112 -8.27 -30.84 6.35
C LYS A 112 -7.08 -30.03 6.87
N GLU A 113 -6.61 -29.06 6.11
CA GLU A 113 -5.43 -28.26 6.46
C GLU A 113 -5.72 -27.38 7.68
N GLU A 114 -4.96 -27.61 8.71
CA GLU A 114 -4.94 -26.78 9.90
C GLU A 114 -4.13 -25.52 9.65
N ARG A 115 -4.31 -24.52 10.51
CA ARG A 115 -3.50 -23.31 10.47
C ARG A 115 -2.06 -23.64 10.88
N ALA A 116 -1.11 -23.41 10.01
CA ALA A 116 0.32 -23.53 10.28
C ALA A 116 0.79 -22.47 11.29
N ASP A 117 1.90 -22.74 11.96
CA ASP A 117 2.52 -21.75 12.84
C ASP A 117 3.09 -20.57 12.04
N MET A 118 3.19 -19.41 12.68
CA MET A 118 3.64 -18.17 11.99
C MET A 118 5.03 -18.30 11.38
N ASP A 119 5.94 -19.01 12.03
CA ASP A 119 7.28 -19.24 11.50
C ASP A 119 7.24 -20.13 10.25
N ASP A 120 6.39 -21.17 10.24
CA ASP A 120 6.23 -22.07 9.09
C ASP A 120 5.61 -21.35 7.89
N VAL A 121 4.61 -20.47 8.14
CA VAL A 121 4.02 -19.64 7.08
C VAL A 121 5.08 -18.72 6.48
N ALA A 122 5.88 -18.05 7.31
CA ALA A 122 6.94 -17.18 6.82
C ALA A 122 8.01 -17.97 6.03
N ASP A 123 8.39 -19.16 6.50
CA ASP A 123 9.39 -20.01 5.83
C ASP A 123 8.87 -20.53 4.48
N PHE A 124 7.59 -20.88 4.39
CA PHE A 124 6.96 -21.24 3.12
C PHE A 124 7.01 -20.08 2.10
N ILE A 125 6.65 -18.87 2.53
CA ILE A 125 6.70 -17.69 1.68
C ILE A 125 8.14 -17.41 1.23
N VAL A 126 9.10 -17.51 2.14
CA VAL A 126 10.53 -17.29 1.86
C VAL A 126 11.05 -18.32 0.85
N ALA A 127 10.65 -19.59 0.98
CA ALA A 127 11.03 -20.65 0.03
C ALA A 127 10.50 -20.38 -1.38
N ASP A 128 9.28 -19.90 -1.51
CA ASP A 128 8.70 -19.49 -2.79
C ASP A 128 9.41 -18.26 -3.37
N CYS A 129 9.76 -17.28 -2.53
CA CYS A 129 10.57 -16.13 -2.96
C CYS A 129 11.95 -16.56 -3.48
N ASP A 130 12.59 -17.54 -2.84
CA ASP A 130 13.91 -18.06 -3.25
C ASP A 130 13.81 -18.77 -4.62
N LYS A 131 12.82 -19.63 -4.82
CA LYS A 131 12.55 -20.26 -6.12
C LYS A 131 12.26 -19.23 -7.20
N ALA A 132 11.46 -18.21 -6.87
CA ALA A 132 11.19 -17.13 -7.80
C ALA A 132 12.47 -16.35 -8.16
N ALA A 133 13.30 -15.99 -7.17
CA ALA A 133 14.54 -15.25 -7.41
C ALA A 133 15.59 -16.03 -8.23
N GLU A 134 15.56 -17.37 -8.16
CA GLU A 134 16.41 -18.23 -8.97
C GLU A 134 15.98 -18.23 -10.45
N LEU A 135 14.67 -18.24 -10.71
CA LEU A 135 14.09 -18.45 -12.05
C LEU A 135 13.80 -17.13 -12.80
N LEU A 136 13.57 -16.04 -12.08
CA LEU A 136 13.20 -14.76 -12.67
C LEU A 136 14.42 -13.96 -13.14
N PRO A 137 14.31 -13.25 -14.26
CA PRO A 137 15.35 -12.35 -14.72
C PRO A 137 15.48 -11.13 -13.81
N THR A 138 16.66 -10.53 -13.80
CA THR A 138 16.88 -9.24 -13.15
C THR A 138 16.12 -8.11 -13.84
N VAL A 139 16.09 -8.14 -15.17
CA VAL A 139 15.36 -7.22 -16.04
C VAL A 139 14.85 -8.01 -17.25
N TYR A 140 13.61 -7.79 -17.64
CA TYR A 140 13.07 -8.37 -18.86
C TYR A 140 13.65 -7.69 -20.11
N LYS A 141 13.94 -8.47 -21.15
CA LYS A 141 14.51 -7.97 -22.40
C LYS A 141 13.47 -7.25 -23.28
N ASP A 142 12.23 -7.74 -23.25
CA ASP A 142 11.13 -7.20 -24.03
C ASP A 142 10.38 -6.13 -23.22
N ALA A 143 10.14 -4.99 -23.85
CA ALA A 143 9.37 -3.90 -23.23
C ALA A 143 7.91 -4.26 -22.95
N SER A 144 7.35 -5.24 -23.66
CA SER A 144 6.00 -5.77 -23.44
C SER A 144 5.88 -6.54 -22.12
N ASP A 145 6.99 -6.99 -21.55
CA ASP A 145 7.05 -7.67 -20.26
C ASP A 145 7.24 -6.72 -19.07
N PHE A 146 7.25 -5.41 -19.32
CA PHE A 146 7.33 -4.41 -18.25
C PHE A 146 6.16 -4.59 -17.26
N GLY A 147 6.47 -4.55 -15.96
CA GLY A 147 5.50 -4.78 -14.88
C GLY A 147 5.39 -6.24 -14.41
N ARG A 148 6.02 -7.20 -15.11
CA ARG A 148 6.15 -8.58 -14.59
C ARG A 148 7.10 -8.64 -13.41
N ALA A 149 6.89 -9.64 -12.55
CA ALA A 149 7.77 -9.89 -11.41
C ALA A 149 9.21 -10.19 -11.86
N THR A 150 10.17 -9.58 -11.18
CA THR A 150 11.60 -9.73 -11.41
C THR A 150 12.27 -10.42 -10.22
N LYS A 151 13.54 -10.80 -10.37
CA LYS A 151 14.39 -11.25 -9.26
C LYS A 151 14.38 -10.27 -8.10
N GLY A 152 14.45 -8.96 -8.39
CA GLY A 152 14.41 -7.92 -7.37
C GLY A 152 13.08 -7.87 -6.60
N ALA A 153 11.96 -8.09 -7.28
CA ALA A 153 10.65 -8.19 -6.64
C ALA A 153 10.57 -9.36 -5.65
N ALA A 154 11.08 -10.53 -6.04
CA ALA A 154 11.12 -11.70 -5.17
C ALA A 154 12.02 -11.48 -3.93
N LEU A 155 13.20 -10.92 -4.11
CA LEU A 155 14.12 -10.61 -3.00
C LEU A 155 13.56 -9.53 -2.06
N ALA A 156 12.90 -8.51 -2.59
CA ALA A 156 12.27 -7.46 -1.80
C ALA A 156 11.10 -8.01 -0.95
N LEU A 157 10.28 -8.89 -1.53
CA LEU A 157 9.21 -9.57 -0.80
C LEU A 157 9.78 -10.45 0.31
N LYS A 158 10.83 -11.23 0.03
CA LYS A 158 11.55 -12.03 1.03
C LYS A 158 12.04 -11.17 2.20
N GLY A 159 12.68 -10.03 1.91
CA GLY A 159 13.16 -9.11 2.93
C GLY A 159 12.03 -8.59 3.84
N ARG A 160 10.88 -8.27 3.26
CA ARG A 160 9.68 -7.82 4.00
C ARG A 160 9.12 -8.93 4.88
N VAL A 161 9.00 -10.15 4.38
CA VAL A 161 8.47 -11.30 5.15
C VAL A 161 9.38 -11.63 6.32
N LEU A 162 10.69 -11.64 6.11
CA LEU A 162 11.67 -11.87 7.18
C LEU A 162 11.66 -10.77 8.24
N LEU A 163 11.41 -9.52 7.85
CA LEU A 163 11.22 -8.41 8.79
C LEU A 163 9.99 -8.64 9.68
N TYR A 164 8.87 -9.09 9.10
CA TYR A 164 7.68 -9.46 9.85
C TYR A 164 7.96 -10.63 10.79
N LYS A 165 8.61 -11.70 10.31
CA LYS A 165 9.00 -12.87 11.10
C LYS A 165 9.88 -12.50 12.31
N ALA A 166 10.73 -11.46 12.18
CA ALA A 166 11.58 -10.96 13.25
C ALA A 166 10.81 -10.09 14.27
N SER A 167 9.65 -9.55 13.91
CA SER A 167 8.85 -8.66 14.75
C SER A 167 8.21 -9.40 15.93
N PRO A 168 8.13 -8.79 17.12
CA PRO A 168 7.46 -9.39 18.27
C PRO A 168 5.96 -9.63 18.06
N LEU A 169 5.34 -8.96 17.09
CA LEU A 169 3.94 -9.19 16.72
C LEU A 169 3.73 -10.57 16.06
N PHE A 170 4.75 -11.05 15.31
CA PHE A 170 4.66 -12.29 14.54
C PHE A 170 5.37 -13.48 15.18
N GLY A 171 5.98 -13.32 16.34
CA GLY A 171 6.64 -14.41 17.04
C GLY A 171 7.67 -13.95 18.08
N THR A 172 8.53 -14.85 18.49
CA THR A 172 9.63 -14.50 19.39
C THR A 172 10.78 -13.89 18.59
N PRO A 173 11.16 -12.61 18.86
CA PRO A 173 12.31 -11.99 18.22
C PRO A 173 13.61 -12.68 18.58
N SER A 174 14.54 -12.77 17.65
CA SER A 174 15.91 -13.18 17.91
C SER A 174 16.88 -12.39 17.03
N ARG A 175 18.14 -12.37 17.43
CA ARG A 175 19.21 -11.71 16.65
C ARG A 175 19.33 -12.33 15.25
N GLU A 176 19.18 -13.64 15.17
CA GLU A 176 19.27 -14.40 13.91
C GLU A 176 18.14 -14.00 12.95
N LYS A 177 16.92 -13.86 13.44
CA LYS A 177 15.77 -13.41 12.63
C LYS A 177 15.97 -11.98 12.12
N TRP A 178 16.46 -11.07 12.96
CA TRP A 178 16.76 -9.69 12.53
C TRP A 178 17.92 -9.65 11.53
N GLN A 179 18.96 -10.48 11.73
CA GLN A 179 20.08 -10.58 10.79
C GLN A 179 19.60 -11.10 9.43
N ALA A 180 18.78 -12.16 9.42
CA ALA A 180 18.22 -12.70 8.17
C ALA A 180 17.40 -11.66 7.40
N ALA A 181 16.61 -10.84 8.11
CA ALA A 181 15.88 -9.74 7.50
C ALA A 181 16.82 -8.67 6.91
N ALA A 182 17.85 -8.31 7.64
CA ALA A 182 18.85 -7.34 7.19
C ALA A 182 19.62 -7.84 5.95
N ASP A 183 20.05 -9.10 5.96
CA ASP A 183 20.78 -9.71 4.83
C ASP A 183 19.92 -9.82 3.58
N ALA A 184 18.64 -10.18 3.71
CA ALA A 184 17.71 -10.26 2.59
C ALA A 184 17.45 -8.87 1.96
N ASN A 185 17.25 -7.83 2.77
CA ASN A 185 17.09 -6.47 2.26
C ASN A 185 18.38 -5.95 1.63
N LYS A 186 19.52 -6.27 2.25
CA LYS A 186 20.84 -5.95 1.67
C LYS A 186 21.05 -6.58 0.30
N ALA A 187 20.58 -7.80 0.08
CA ALA A 187 20.69 -8.45 -1.22
C ALA A 187 20.01 -7.66 -2.36
N VAL A 188 18.90 -6.94 -2.07
CA VAL A 188 18.27 -6.04 -3.05
C VAL A 188 19.16 -4.83 -3.34
N ILE A 189 19.76 -4.24 -2.30
CA ILE A 189 20.68 -3.10 -2.45
C ILE A 189 21.90 -3.52 -3.28
N ASP A 190 22.47 -4.69 -3.01
CA ASP A 190 23.67 -5.22 -3.68
C ASP A 190 23.42 -5.57 -5.17
N MET A 191 22.17 -5.65 -5.61
CA MET A 191 21.87 -5.77 -7.05
C MET A 191 22.32 -4.55 -7.86
N ASN A 192 22.43 -3.38 -7.25
CA ASN A 192 22.82 -2.11 -7.87
C ASN A 192 22.01 -1.71 -9.11
N ILE A 193 20.75 -2.09 -9.16
CA ILE A 193 19.82 -1.75 -10.26
C ILE A 193 18.72 -0.76 -9.82
N TYR A 194 18.51 -0.64 -8.52
CA TYR A 194 17.60 0.33 -7.92
C TYR A 194 18.37 1.44 -7.24
N SER A 195 17.83 2.63 -7.24
CA SER A 195 18.45 3.78 -6.57
C SER A 195 17.41 4.81 -6.17
N LEU A 196 17.70 5.57 -5.12
CA LEU A 196 16.86 6.69 -4.73
C LEU A 196 16.95 7.80 -5.79
N LYS A 197 15.79 8.27 -6.25
CA LYS A 197 15.71 9.42 -7.14
C LYS A 197 15.91 10.69 -6.33
N GLN A 198 16.83 11.53 -6.77
CA GLN A 198 17.02 12.84 -6.15
C GLN A 198 15.85 13.75 -6.52
N VAL A 199 15.25 14.37 -5.52
CA VAL A 199 14.13 15.30 -5.66
C VAL A 199 14.43 16.58 -4.88
N SER A 200 14.09 17.72 -5.45
CA SER A 200 14.42 19.04 -4.92
C SER A 200 13.21 19.82 -4.40
N ASN A 201 12.01 19.39 -4.77
CA ASN A 201 10.77 20.06 -4.42
C ASN A 201 9.60 19.06 -4.27
N SER A 202 8.47 19.55 -3.78
CA SER A 202 7.28 18.73 -3.53
C SER A 202 6.65 18.14 -4.79
N ASP A 203 6.72 18.85 -5.91
CA ASP A 203 6.15 18.38 -7.18
C ASP A 203 6.97 17.20 -7.71
N GLU A 204 8.30 17.31 -7.70
CA GLU A 204 9.19 16.20 -8.07
C GLU A 204 9.03 14.98 -7.16
N TYR A 205 8.83 15.21 -5.84
CA TYR A 205 8.55 14.12 -4.90
C TYR A 205 7.22 13.44 -5.21
N ALA A 206 6.18 14.21 -5.49
CA ALA A 206 4.88 13.66 -5.85
C ALA A 206 4.92 12.89 -7.17
N ASP A 207 5.71 13.34 -8.15
CA ASP A 207 5.87 12.69 -9.45
C ASP A 207 6.50 11.30 -9.36
N LEU A 208 7.22 10.96 -8.27
CA LEU A 208 7.70 9.59 -8.01
C LEU A 208 6.57 8.54 -8.08
N PHE A 209 5.38 8.90 -7.63
CA PHE A 209 4.23 7.99 -7.56
C PHE A 209 3.44 7.89 -8.86
N PHE A 210 3.79 8.69 -9.87
CA PHE A 210 3.18 8.68 -11.20
C PHE A 210 4.12 8.16 -12.29
N ASP A 211 5.42 8.02 -12.00
CA ASP A 211 6.44 7.51 -12.91
C ASP A 211 6.75 6.04 -12.56
N SER A 212 6.05 5.11 -13.19
CA SER A 212 6.26 3.66 -13.01
C SER A 212 7.65 3.17 -13.46
N LYS A 213 8.40 4.02 -14.16
CA LYS A 213 9.76 3.71 -14.64
C LYS A 213 10.85 4.40 -13.84
N ASN A 214 10.51 5.06 -12.72
CA ASN A 214 11.52 5.65 -11.88
C ASN A 214 12.41 4.56 -11.21
N PRO A 215 13.67 4.88 -10.86
CA PRO A 215 14.63 3.89 -10.37
C PRO A 215 14.31 3.33 -8.98
N GLU A 216 13.31 3.86 -8.26
CA GLU A 216 12.88 3.36 -6.95
C GLU A 216 11.88 2.22 -7.06
N VAL A 217 11.18 2.09 -8.21
CA VAL A 217 10.14 1.08 -8.40
C VAL A 217 10.76 -0.30 -8.59
N ILE A 218 10.47 -1.20 -7.66
CA ILE A 218 10.90 -2.60 -7.73
C ILE A 218 9.82 -3.46 -8.37
N PHE A 219 8.57 -3.27 -7.97
CA PHE A 219 7.40 -3.97 -8.48
C PHE A 219 6.14 -3.17 -8.19
N GLU A 220 5.27 -3.02 -9.18
CA GLU A 220 3.98 -2.34 -9.01
C GLU A 220 2.90 -2.97 -9.88
N LYS A 221 1.66 -2.77 -9.51
CA LYS A 221 0.52 -3.09 -10.35
C LYS A 221 0.29 -1.96 -11.35
N LEU A 222 0.46 -2.25 -12.63
CA LEU A 222 0.18 -1.30 -13.70
C LEU A 222 -1.32 -1.17 -13.94
N TYR A 223 -1.75 0.06 -14.24
CA TYR A 223 -3.12 0.38 -14.65
C TYR A 223 -3.06 1.04 -16.03
N ASP A 224 -3.95 0.65 -16.91
CA ASP A 224 -4.15 1.31 -18.20
C ASP A 224 -5.27 2.36 -18.10
N GLU A 225 -5.42 3.17 -19.16
CA GLU A 225 -6.47 4.20 -19.25
C GLU A 225 -7.90 3.62 -19.18
N LYS A 226 -8.07 2.32 -19.44
CA LYS A 226 -9.35 1.62 -19.44
C LYS A 226 -9.65 0.91 -18.10
N GLY A 227 -8.60 0.59 -17.32
CA GLY A 227 -8.68 -0.01 -16.00
C GLY A 227 -9.04 0.95 -14.85
N ILE A 228 -9.62 2.07 -15.18
CA ILE A 228 -9.72 3.32 -14.43
C ILE A 228 -10.69 3.28 -13.23
N ALA A 229 -11.35 2.20 -12.93
CA ALA A 229 -12.23 2.19 -11.76
C ALA A 229 -11.51 2.58 -10.43
N GLY A 230 -10.17 2.59 -10.43
CA GLY A 230 -9.37 2.96 -9.27
C GLY A 230 -8.88 4.42 -9.23
N SER A 231 -8.44 4.99 -10.36
CA SER A 231 -7.70 6.26 -10.33
C SER A 231 -8.61 7.50 -10.24
N SER A 232 -9.71 7.53 -11.00
CA SER A 232 -10.66 8.65 -10.93
C SER A 232 -11.43 8.65 -9.60
N ALA A 233 -11.82 7.48 -9.10
CA ALA A 233 -12.46 7.35 -7.80
C ALA A 233 -11.55 7.83 -6.67
N SER A 234 -10.25 7.50 -6.71
CA SER A 234 -9.29 7.99 -5.71
C SER A 234 -9.16 9.51 -5.72
N LEU A 235 -9.18 10.12 -6.91
CA LEU A 235 -9.10 11.57 -7.05
C LEU A 235 -10.35 12.26 -6.49
N VAL A 236 -11.54 11.78 -6.86
CA VAL A 236 -12.81 12.31 -6.37
C VAL A 236 -12.93 12.12 -4.86
N MET A 237 -12.47 10.99 -4.34
CA MET A 237 -12.49 10.72 -2.90
C MET A 237 -11.58 11.62 -2.09
N GLN A 238 -10.47 12.06 -2.64
CA GLN A 238 -9.50 12.94 -1.97
C GLN A 238 -9.85 14.42 -2.13
N ALA A 239 -10.51 14.79 -3.23
CA ALA A 239 -10.85 16.18 -3.50
C ALA A 239 -11.72 16.79 -2.41
N PRO A 240 -11.62 18.11 -2.15
CA PRO A 240 -12.46 18.80 -1.18
C PRO A 240 -13.94 18.59 -1.44
N ALA A 241 -14.70 18.32 -0.36
CA ALA A 241 -16.14 18.11 -0.45
C ALA A 241 -16.87 19.44 -0.64
N GLY A 242 -18.01 19.38 -1.32
CA GLY A 242 -18.97 20.48 -1.40
C GLY A 242 -19.31 20.89 -2.84
N PRO A 243 -20.56 21.23 -3.09
CA PRO A 243 -21.02 21.71 -4.38
C PRO A 243 -20.45 23.12 -4.64
N GLY A 244 -20.06 23.37 -5.90
CA GLY A 244 -19.64 24.69 -6.33
C GLY A 244 -18.21 25.10 -6.03
N ASN A 245 -17.40 24.22 -5.42
CA ASN A 245 -15.97 24.45 -5.24
C ASN A 245 -15.12 24.04 -6.46
N GLY A 246 -15.76 23.51 -7.50
CA GLY A 246 -15.10 23.06 -8.73
C GLY A 246 -14.43 21.69 -8.64
N TYR A 247 -14.40 21.05 -7.48
CA TYR A 247 -13.77 19.75 -7.28
C TYR A 247 -14.78 18.62 -7.10
N GLU A 248 -15.93 18.91 -6.53
CA GLU A 248 -17.04 17.96 -6.29
C GLU A 248 -16.59 16.65 -5.60
N GLY A 249 -15.59 16.76 -4.74
CA GLY A 249 -14.99 15.62 -4.06
C GLY A 249 -15.74 15.25 -2.78
N TRP A 250 -15.25 14.22 -2.11
CA TRP A 250 -15.86 13.67 -0.90
C TRP A 250 -15.04 13.93 0.36
N SER A 251 -13.85 14.49 0.25
CA SER A 251 -12.92 14.67 1.39
C SER A 251 -12.76 13.43 2.26
N THR A 252 -12.76 12.25 1.63
CA THR A 252 -12.89 10.97 2.33
C THR A 252 -11.72 10.71 3.29
N TRP A 253 -10.51 11.07 2.88
CA TRP A 253 -9.29 10.86 3.67
C TRP A 253 -8.73 12.20 4.12
N GLN A 254 -8.80 12.42 5.40
CA GLN A 254 -8.29 13.64 6.02
C GLN A 254 -7.08 13.28 6.88
N PRO A 255 -5.95 13.97 6.75
CA PRO A 255 -4.83 13.78 7.66
C PRO A 255 -5.25 14.17 9.06
N THR A 256 -4.75 13.46 10.06
CA THR A 256 -4.87 13.91 11.44
C THR A 256 -3.94 15.11 11.69
N TYR A 257 -4.22 15.86 12.73
CA TYR A 257 -3.35 16.96 13.09
C TYR A 257 -1.97 16.48 13.54
N GLU A 258 -1.95 15.36 14.21
CA GLU A 258 -0.75 14.66 14.69
C GLU A 258 0.21 14.33 13.56
N ILE A 259 -0.28 13.75 12.44
CA ILE A 259 0.61 13.42 11.30
C ILE A 259 1.16 14.68 10.64
N VAL A 260 0.37 15.75 10.56
CA VAL A 260 0.83 17.02 9.99
C VAL A 260 1.95 17.63 10.84
N GLU A 261 1.88 17.52 12.17
CA GLU A 261 2.92 18.00 13.08
C GLU A 261 4.21 17.17 13.04
N LEU A 262 4.11 15.89 12.72
CA LEU A 262 5.28 14.98 12.62
C LEU A 262 6.17 15.28 11.41
N PHE A 263 5.67 15.91 10.37
CA PHE A 263 6.54 16.39 9.29
C PHE A 263 7.50 17.45 9.83
N GLN A 264 8.78 17.33 9.43
CA GLN A 264 9.85 18.20 9.92
C GLN A 264 9.87 19.56 9.21
N ASN A 265 10.66 20.48 9.75
CA ASN A 265 11.09 21.67 9.03
C ASN A 265 12.04 21.27 7.87
N ALA A 266 12.22 22.19 6.90
CA ALA A 266 13.07 21.95 5.73
C ALA A 266 14.54 21.65 6.06
N ASP A 267 15.00 22.09 7.22
CA ASP A 267 16.34 21.85 7.75
C ASP A 267 16.47 20.52 8.52
N GLY A 268 15.39 19.73 8.59
CA GLY A 268 15.34 18.45 9.31
C GLY A 268 15.10 18.58 10.82
N THR A 269 14.89 19.77 11.35
CA THR A 269 14.53 19.95 12.76
C THR A 269 13.06 19.59 13.00
N PRO A 270 12.70 19.11 14.21
CA PRO A 270 11.30 18.88 14.55
C PRO A 270 10.47 20.16 14.43
N TYR A 271 9.29 20.04 13.84
CA TYR A 271 8.33 21.12 13.80
C TYR A 271 7.76 21.39 15.19
N LYS A 272 7.57 22.67 15.49
CA LYS A 272 6.85 23.10 16.69
C LYS A 272 5.72 24.03 16.24
N PRO A 273 4.46 23.69 16.56
CA PRO A 273 3.34 24.59 16.28
C PRO A 273 3.60 25.97 16.88
N ALA A 274 3.27 27.01 16.12
CA ALA A 274 3.32 28.37 16.65
C ALA A 274 2.22 28.56 17.71
N GLU A 275 2.48 29.45 18.67
CA GLU A 275 1.48 29.83 19.65
C GLU A 275 0.23 30.40 18.96
N THR A 276 -0.92 29.92 19.41
CA THR A 276 -2.21 30.41 18.92
C THR A 276 -2.69 31.60 19.79
N LYS A 277 -3.39 32.52 19.14
CA LYS A 277 -4.07 33.63 19.80
C LYS A 277 -5.57 33.51 19.56
N PRO A 278 -6.40 33.93 20.53
CA PRO A 278 -7.84 33.98 20.32
C PRO A 278 -8.19 35.07 19.31
N PHE A 279 -9.03 34.74 18.34
CA PHE A 279 -9.70 35.74 17.51
C PHE A 279 -11.17 35.35 17.31
N THR A 280 -12.02 36.32 17.05
CA THR A 280 -13.45 36.11 16.92
C THR A 280 -13.86 36.15 15.46
N ILE A 281 -14.62 35.16 15.05
CA ILE A 281 -15.25 35.09 13.73
C ILE A 281 -16.77 35.11 13.89
N LEU A 282 -17.47 35.54 12.84
CA LEU A 282 -18.90 35.33 12.69
C LEU A 282 -19.14 34.01 11.99
N GLN A 283 -19.61 33.01 12.74
CA GLN A 283 -20.03 31.73 12.17
C GLN A 283 -21.48 31.83 11.75
N THR A 284 -21.77 31.59 10.48
CA THR A 284 -23.13 31.48 9.94
C THR A 284 -23.59 30.04 9.99
N THR A 285 -24.70 29.80 10.65
CA THR A 285 -25.39 28.49 10.64
C THR A 285 -26.70 28.66 9.89
N ILE A 286 -26.96 27.80 8.93
CA ILE A 286 -28.24 27.77 8.19
C ILE A 286 -29.06 26.65 8.81
N ASP A 287 -30.26 26.99 9.25
CA ASP A 287 -31.23 26.01 9.73
C ASP A 287 -31.70 25.14 8.54
N PRO A 288 -31.56 23.83 8.60
CA PRO A 288 -31.85 22.94 7.47
C PRO A 288 -33.36 22.89 7.13
N ASP A 289 -34.24 23.18 8.07
CA ASP A 289 -35.68 23.06 7.88
C ASP A 289 -36.29 24.40 7.43
N SER A 290 -35.86 25.51 7.98
CA SER A 290 -36.40 26.85 7.68
C SER A 290 -35.57 27.60 6.62
N GLY A 291 -34.32 27.24 6.39
CA GLY A 291 -33.38 27.98 5.55
C GLY A 291 -32.91 29.31 6.16
N GLU A 292 -33.30 29.60 7.39
CA GLU A 292 -32.86 30.82 8.07
C GLU A 292 -31.38 30.76 8.43
N ALA A 293 -30.65 31.85 8.11
CA ALA A 293 -29.26 32.03 8.47
C ALA A 293 -29.14 32.76 9.80
N THR A 294 -28.53 32.11 10.79
CA THR A 294 -28.17 32.71 12.06
C THR A 294 -26.67 32.96 12.14
N GLN A 295 -26.25 34.12 12.63
CA GLN A 295 -24.84 34.43 12.85
C GLN A 295 -24.54 34.46 14.34
N LYS A 296 -23.47 33.77 14.71
CA LYS A 296 -22.96 33.76 16.10
C LYS A 296 -21.49 34.08 16.10
N GLU A 297 -21.09 34.92 17.02
CA GLU A 297 -19.67 35.15 17.31
C GLU A 297 -19.08 33.92 17.99
N VAL A 298 -18.01 33.38 17.40
CA VAL A 298 -17.27 32.22 17.90
C VAL A 298 -15.81 32.61 18.02
N THR A 299 -15.26 32.49 19.22
CA THR A 299 -13.82 32.68 19.45
C THR A 299 -13.09 31.40 19.10
N ILE A 300 -12.16 31.48 18.17
CA ILE A 300 -11.26 30.40 17.80
C ILE A 300 -9.82 30.74 18.14
N GLN A 301 -8.99 29.72 18.30
CA GLN A 301 -7.55 29.88 18.51
C GLN A 301 -6.86 29.67 17.17
N ALA A 302 -6.09 30.62 16.71
CA ALA A 302 -5.30 30.45 15.49
C ALA A 302 -3.95 31.17 15.61
N SER A 303 -3.05 30.77 14.74
CA SER A 303 -1.72 31.37 14.62
C SER A 303 -1.65 32.25 13.39
N ASP A 304 -0.93 33.37 13.51
CA ASP A 304 -0.59 34.24 12.37
C ASP A 304 0.52 33.65 11.50
N VAL A 305 1.13 32.56 11.94
CA VAL A 305 2.22 31.88 11.21
C VAL A 305 1.62 30.84 10.26
N ASN A 306 1.99 30.93 9.00
CA ASN A 306 1.62 29.91 8.02
C ASN A 306 2.28 28.56 8.37
N PRO A 307 1.50 27.52 8.75
CA PRO A 307 2.05 26.25 9.20
C PRO A 307 2.65 25.42 8.07
N TRP A 308 2.50 25.83 6.81
CA TRP A 308 2.93 25.12 5.62
C TRP A 308 4.27 25.62 5.08
N GLU A 309 4.74 26.79 5.53
CA GLU A 309 6.01 27.35 5.09
C GLU A 309 7.19 26.81 5.89
N GLY A 310 8.34 26.75 5.24
CA GLY A 310 9.58 26.25 5.87
C GLY A 310 9.56 24.77 6.25
N ARG A 311 8.57 24.01 5.77
CA ARG A 311 8.42 22.57 6.04
C ARG A 311 9.09 21.72 4.95
N GLU A 312 9.40 20.50 5.29
CA GLU A 312 9.94 19.53 4.36
C GLU A 312 9.04 19.27 3.15
N ILE A 313 9.63 18.91 2.02
CA ILE A 313 8.92 18.75 0.74
C ILE A 313 7.81 17.71 0.77
N ARG A 314 7.95 16.66 1.61
CA ARG A 314 6.98 15.58 1.74
C ARG A 314 5.64 16.05 2.29
N LEU A 315 5.63 17.05 3.18
CA LEU A 315 4.39 17.63 3.69
C LEU A 315 3.52 18.15 2.54
N LYS A 316 4.10 19.04 1.72
CA LYS A 316 3.39 19.66 0.59
C LYS A 316 3.04 18.68 -0.52
N ALA A 317 3.77 17.57 -0.64
CA ALA A 317 3.48 16.53 -1.62
C ALA A 317 2.32 15.61 -1.20
N ASN A 318 2.16 15.37 0.11
CA ASN A 318 1.20 14.40 0.62
C ASN A 318 -0.08 15.01 1.18
N ILE A 319 -0.05 16.28 1.61
CA ILE A 319 -1.16 16.93 2.30
C ILE A 319 -1.72 18.06 1.45
N LEU A 320 -3.03 18.01 1.18
CA LEU A 320 -3.77 19.14 0.60
C LEU A 320 -4.06 20.16 1.70
N TYR A 321 -3.71 21.41 1.45
CA TYR A 321 -3.90 22.51 2.39
C TYR A 321 -4.44 23.77 1.70
N ASP A 322 -5.01 24.68 2.48
CA ASP A 322 -5.57 25.94 1.96
C ASP A 322 -4.51 26.80 1.26
N GLY A 323 -4.85 27.31 0.09
CA GLY A 323 -3.96 28.08 -0.78
C GLY A 323 -3.05 27.24 -1.69
N MET A 324 -3.13 25.89 -1.62
CA MET A 324 -2.38 25.02 -2.52
C MET A 324 -3.00 24.97 -3.92
N LEU A 325 -2.18 25.13 -4.96
CA LEU A 325 -2.61 24.87 -6.34
C LEU A 325 -2.74 23.34 -6.54
N TRP A 326 -3.95 22.87 -6.79
CA TRP A 326 -4.25 21.46 -6.98
C TRP A 326 -4.98 21.18 -8.31
N GLY A 327 -4.64 20.09 -8.95
CA GLY A 327 -5.37 19.56 -10.11
C GLY A 327 -4.94 20.08 -11.49
N ILE A 328 -4.24 21.20 -11.60
CA ILE A 328 -3.91 21.80 -12.90
C ILE A 328 -2.63 21.21 -13.52
N ARG A 329 -1.73 20.65 -12.74
CA ARG A 329 -0.41 20.18 -13.20
C ARG A 329 -0.30 18.67 -13.40
N ARG A 330 -1.20 17.87 -12.85
CA ARG A 330 -1.09 16.40 -12.80
C ARG A 330 -1.86 15.66 -13.88
N PHE A 331 -2.68 16.35 -14.63
CA PHE A 331 -3.40 15.79 -15.79
C PHE A 331 -2.91 16.46 -17.08
N LYS A 332 -1.66 16.17 -17.46
CA LYS A 332 -1.29 16.27 -18.86
C LYS A 332 -1.54 14.90 -19.48
N PRO A 333 -2.35 14.81 -20.54
CA PRO A 333 -2.57 13.59 -21.30
C PRO A 333 -1.29 13.12 -21.97
#